data_0dd0248722d1186f56c4a0c250d9c70e
#
_entry.id   0dd0248722d1186f56c4a0c250d9c70e
#
_cell.length_a   1.000
_cell.length_b   1.000
_cell.length_c   1.000
_cell.angle_alpha   90.00
_cell.angle_beta   90.00
_cell.angle_gamma   90.00
#
_symmetry.space_group_name_H-M   'P 1'
#
loop_
_entity.id
_entity.type
_entity.pdbx_description
1 polymer ?
#
loop_
_entity_poly.entity_id
_entity_poly.type
_entity_poly.pdbx_seq_one_letter_code
_entity_poly.pdbx_strand_id
1 'polypeptide(L)'
;MADSFHFSIDIISRGKGKSAVASAAYISGEKIKNEWDGITHDYTRKERVLHKEILLPKNIPKEFKDRSYLWNLVELNEKASNSQLARQFIIALPKELSIEENKKLIEDFINTNLVKEGMIVDYAIHDESQKGNENIHAHLLCIMRPINEKGEWQAKSKKEYILDEKGEKILNKNGKPKT
;
A
#
# COMPACT_ATOMS: atom_id res chain seq x y z
N MET A 1 -7.65 -21.77 23.02
CA MET A 1 -7.41 -22.01 21.58
C MET A 1 -6.50 -20.89 21.11
N ALA A 2 -5.42 -21.21 20.41
CA ALA A 2 -4.57 -20.16 19.85
C ALA A 2 -5.38 -19.40 18.79
N ASP A 3 -5.55 -18.10 18.98
CA ASP A 3 -6.20 -17.26 17.98
C ASP A 3 -5.34 -17.30 16.71
N SER A 4 -5.96 -17.61 15.58
CA SER A 4 -5.25 -17.70 14.30
C SER A 4 -4.84 -16.30 13.87
N PHE A 5 -3.53 -16.04 13.84
CA PHE A 5 -2.98 -14.83 13.23
C PHE A 5 -3.22 -14.88 11.71
N HIS A 6 -3.91 -13.90 11.16
CA HIS A 6 -4.10 -13.77 9.72
C HIS A 6 -3.22 -12.66 9.16
N PHE A 7 -2.42 -13.00 8.17
CA PHE A 7 -1.60 -12.06 7.40
C PHE A 7 -1.66 -12.45 5.93
N SER A 8 -2.14 -11.56 5.08
CA SER A 8 -2.18 -11.79 3.64
C SER A 8 -1.67 -10.60 2.85
N ILE A 9 -1.09 -10.88 1.67
CA ILE A 9 -0.61 -9.88 0.73
C ILE A 9 -1.22 -10.19 -0.64
N ASP A 10 -1.78 -9.18 -1.29
CA ASP A 10 -2.29 -9.26 -2.67
C ASP A 10 -1.82 -8.06 -3.50
N ILE A 11 -1.85 -8.20 -4.80
CA ILE A 11 -1.54 -7.14 -5.76
C ILE A 11 -2.84 -6.63 -6.37
N ILE A 12 -3.10 -5.34 -6.18
CA ILE A 12 -4.14 -4.63 -6.91
C ILE A 12 -3.65 -4.40 -8.34
N SER A 13 -4.28 -5.05 -9.30
CA SER A 13 -3.86 -5.00 -10.70
C SER A 13 -5.04 -4.67 -11.61
N ARG A 14 -4.83 -3.74 -12.52
CA ARG A 14 -5.84 -3.35 -13.53
C ARG A 14 -6.23 -4.53 -14.42
N GLY A 15 -5.26 -5.37 -14.82
CA GLY A 15 -5.52 -6.57 -15.61
C GLY A 15 -6.41 -7.62 -14.93
N LYS A 16 -6.60 -7.52 -13.60
CA LYS A 16 -7.56 -8.32 -12.85
C LYS A 16 -8.89 -7.58 -12.58
N GLY A 17 -9.14 -6.46 -13.26
CA GLY A 17 -10.32 -5.63 -13.05
C GLY A 17 -10.35 -4.87 -11.71
N LYS A 18 -9.20 -4.77 -11.02
CA LYS A 18 -9.09 -4.04 -9.74
C LYS A 18 -8.60 -2.60 -9.98
N SER A 19 -9.04 -1.67 -9.12
CA SER A 19 -8.63 -0.27 -9.10
C SER A 19 -8.01 0.10 -7.76
N ALA A 20 -6.94 0.91 -7.79
CA ALA A 20 -6.33 1.43 -6.58
C ALA A 20 -7.24 2.47 -5.91
N VAL A 21 -7.91 3.32 -6.70
CA VAL A 21 -8.90 4.29 -6.19
C VAL A 21 -10.08 3.58 -5.53
N ALA A 22 -10.61 2.51 -6.15
CA ALA A 22 -11.69 1.72 -5.57
C ALA A 22 -11.27 1.08 -4.23
N SER A 23 -10.04 0.54 -4.18
CA SER A 23 -9.49 -0.07 -2.97
C SER A 23 -9.30 0.97 -1.86
N ALA A 24 -8.78 2.16 -2.19
CA ALA A 24 -8.60 3.25 -1.25
C ALA A 24 -9.94 3.76 -0.68
N ALA A 25 -10.92 3.98 -1.55
CA ALA A 25 -12.27 4.36 -1.15
C ALA A 25 -12.90 3.33 -0.21
N TYR A 26 -12.74 2.03 -0.53
CA TYR A 26 -13.25 0.92 0.28
C TYR A 26 -12.64 0.88 1.68
N ILE A 27 -11.29 0.90 1.78
CA ILE A 27 -10.63 0.79 3.09
C ILE A 27 -10.88 2.01 3.97
N SER A 28 -11.04 3.19 3.38
CA SER A 28 -11.24 4.44 4.12
C SER A 28 -12.72 4.76 4.39
N GLY A 29 -13.67 4.06 3.76
CA GLY A 29 -15.09 4.41 3.85
C GLY A 29 -15.38 5.79 3.22
N GLU A 30 -14.72 6.13 2.13
CA GLU A 30 -14.86 7.43 1.47
C GLU A 30 -15.52 7.31 0.10
N LYS A 31 -15.88 8.47 -0.44
CA LYS A 31 -16.33 8.62 -1.81
C LYS A 31 -15.21 9.23 -2.64
N ILE A 32 -14.69 8.48 -3.60
CA ILE A 32 -13.60 8.94 -4.46
C ILE A 32 -13.96 8.67 -5.92
N LYS A 33 -13.79 9.67 -6.77
CA LYS A 33 -13.90 9.53 -8.22
C LYS A 33 -12.55 9.04 -8.77
N ASN A 34 -12.58 7.99 -9.57
CA ASN A 34 -11.42 7.53 -10.32
C ASN A 34 -11.33 8.32 -11.64
N GLU A 35 -10.27 9.10 -11.81
CA GLU A 35 -10.06 9.93 -13.00
C GLU A 35 -9.63 9.12 -14.23
N TRP A 36 -9.13 7.90 -14.03
CA TRP A 36 -8.72 7.00 -15.11
C TRP A 36 -9.92 6.52 -15.95
N ASP A 37 -11.01 6.13 -15.29
CA ASP A 37 -12.20 5.55 -15.94
C ASP A 37 -13.47 6.35 -15.72
N GLY A 38 -13.42 7.43 -14.91
CA GLY A 38 -14.53 8.28 -14.58
C GLY A 38 -15.52 7.72 -13.55
N ILE A 39 -15.28 6.50 -13.04
CA ILE A 39 -16.17 5.82 -12.08
C ILE A 39 -15.99 6.43 -10.68
N THR A 40 -17.13 6.73 -10.04
CA THR A 40 -17.12 7.15 -8.63
C THR A 40 -17.40 5.97 -7.72
N HIS A 41 -16.44 5.69 -6.82
CA HIS A 41 -16.56 4.67 -5.79
C HIS A 41 -17.05 5.33 -4.50
N ASP A 42 -18.22 4.92 -4.00
CA ASP A 42 -18.86 5.50 -2.83
C ASP A 42 -19.06 4.44 -1.74
N TYR A 43 -18.23 4.52 -0.71
CA TYR A 43 -18.27 3.64 0.46
C TYR A 43 -18.58 4.40 1.75
N THR A 44 -19.20 5.60 1.65
CA THR A 44 -19.54 6.44 2.81
C THR A 44 -20.53 5.79 3.78
N ARG A 45 -21.25 4.76 3.33
CA ARG A 45 -22.12 3.94 4.18
C ARG A 45 -21.39 2.84 4.93
N LYS A 46 -20.07 2.66 4.69
CA LYS A 46 -19.29 1.67 5.40
C LYS A 46 -19.13 2.11 6.86
N GLU A 47 -19.73 1.35 7.74
CA GLU A 47 -19.57 1.48 9.17
C GLU A 47 -18.28 0.78 9.64
N ARG A 48 -17.86 1.06 10.87
CA ARG A 48 -16.75 0.34 11.55
C ARG A 48 -15.35 0.55 10.97
N VAL A 49 -15.10 1.67 10.30
CA VAL A 49 -13.75 2.18 10.06
C VAL A 49 -13.34 2.93 11.32
N LEU A 50 -12.51 2.31 12.15
CA LEU A 50 -12.13 2.84 13.46
C LEU A 50 -11.04 3.91 13.37
N HIS A 51 -10.12 3.73 12.41
CA HIS A 51 -9.02 4.67 12.15
C HIS A 51 -8.59 4.58 10.70
N LYS A 52 -8.10 5.69 10.14
CA LYS A 52 -7.50 5.74 8.80
C LYS A 52 -6.49 6.87 8.71
N GLU A 53 -5.34 6.60 8.08
CA GLU A 53 -4.29 7.59 7.87
C GLU A 53 -3.39 7.20 6.69
N ILE A 54 -2.69 8.19 6.11
CA ILE A 54 -1.63 7.98 5.13
C ILE A 54 -0.29 8.34 5.76
N LEU A 55 0.62 7.37 5.81
CA LEU A 55 1.98 7.56 6.29
C LEU A 55 2.93 7.77 5.12
N LEU A 56 3.73 8.82 5.22
CA LEU A 56 4.67 9.26 4.20
C LEU A 56 6.12 9.06 4.65
N PRO A 57 7.05 8.68 3.75
CA PRO A 57 8.47 8.84 3.99
C PRO A 57 8.84 10.30 4.26
N LYS A 58 9.99 10.51 4.91
CA LYS A 58 10.50 11.88 5.16
C LYS A 58 10.67 12.64 3.84
N ASN A 59 10.41 13.95 3.90
CA ASN A 59 10.55 14.90 2.80
C ASN A 59 9.61 14.69 1.59
N ILE A 60 8.66 13.77 1.65
CA ILE A 60 7.63 13.64 0.61
C ILE A 60 6.63 14.79 0.76
N PRO A 61 6.20 15.42 -0.36
CA PRO A 61 5.21 16.50 -0.34
C PRO A 61 3.93 16.11 0.37
N LYS A 62 3.39 17.04 1.19
CA LYS A 62 2.24 16.75 2.08
C LYS A 62 0.93 16.51 1.33
N GLU A 63 0.81 16.95 0.09
CA GLU A 63 -0.34 16.69 -0.78
C GLU A 63 -0.60 15.20 -0.98
N PHE A 64 0.41 14.35 -0.87
CA PHE A 64 0.26 12.90 -0.90
C PHE A 64 -0.48 12.32 0.32
N LYS A 65 -0.80 13.13 1.34
CA LYS A 65 -1.73 12.77 2.40
C LYS A 65 -3.21 12.87 1.99
N ASP A 66 -3.51 13.52 0.86
CA ASP A 66 -4.83 13.47 0.24
C ASP A 66 -5.01 12.14 -0.49
N ARG A 67 -5.97 11.34 -0.05
CA ARG A 67 -6.22 9.98 -0.57
C ARG A 67 -6.68 10.00 -2.02
N SER A 68 -7.56 10.92 -2.36
CA SER A 68 -8.04 11.08 -3.74
C SER A 68 -6.89 11.47 -4.67
N TYR A 69 -6.08 12.43 -4.26
CA TYR A 69 -4.91 12.87 -5.00
C TYR A 69 -3.90 11.73 -5.21
N LEU A 70 -3.47 11.07 -4.13
CA LEU A 70 -2.48 9.98 -4.18
C LEU A 70 -2.91 8.86 -5.15
N TRP A 71 -4.12 8.32 -4.95
CA TRP A 71 -4.54 7.12 -5.69
C TRP A 71 -4.94 7.41 -7.13
N ASN A 72 -5.44 8.60 -7.44
CA ASN A 72 -5.63 9.03 -8.82
C ASN A 72 -4.29 9.22 -9.54
N LEU A 73 -3.26 9.78 -8.89
CA LEU A 73 -1.93 9.86 -9.49
C LEU A 73 -1.34 8.47 -9.76
N VAL A 74 -1.54 7.47 -8.88
CA VAL A 74 -1.12 6.08 -9.13
C VAL A 74 -1.80 5.54 -10.38
N GLU A 75 -3.12 5.67 -10.50
CA GLU A 75 -3.88 5.18 -11.67
C GLU A 75 -3.42 5.84 -12.97
N LEU A 76 -3.22 7.17 -12.97
CA LEU A 76 -2.81 7.93 -14.15
C LEU A 76 -1.36 7.68 -14.55
N ASN A 77 -0.47 7.43 -13.58
CA ASN A 77 0.94 7.13 -13.86
C ASN A 77 1.15 5.73 -14.44
N GLU A 78 0.30 4.78 -14.09
CA GLU A 78 0.36 3.38 -14.53
C GLU A 78 -0.48 3.14 -15.80
N LYS A 79 0.11 3.38 -16.97
CA LYS A 79 -0.61 3.46 -18.25
C LYS A 79 -0.99 2.12 -18.87
N ALA A 80 -0.32 1.02 -18.53
CA ALA A 80 -0.58 -0.28 -19.15
C ALA A 80 -1.88 -0.91 -18.63
N SER A 81 -2.60 -1.61 -19.52
CA SER A 81 -3.87 -2.29 -19.19
C SER A 81 -3.72 -3.39 -18.12
N ASN A 82 -2.52 -3.93 -17.95
CA ASN A 82 -2.21 -4.95 -16.94
C ASN A 82 -1.36 -4.41 -15.78
N SER A 83 -1.29 -3.09 -15.60
CA SER A 83 -0.46 -2.49 -14.54
C SER A 83 -0.82 -3.01 -13.15
N GLN A 84 0.23 -3.28 -12.39
CA GLN A 84 0.13 -3.44 -10.94
C GLN A 84 0.09 -2.04 -10.31
N LEU A 85 -0.97 -1.74 -9.59
CA LEU A 85 -1.30 -0.40 -9.08
C LEU A 85 -0.86 -0.23 -7.63
N ALA A 86 -1.13 -1.23 -6.80
CA ALA A 86 -0.83 -1.20 -5.38
C ALA A 86 -0.56 -2.59 -4.83
N ARG A 87 0.12 -2.64 -3.68
CA ARG A 87 0.22 -3.84 -2.83
C ARG A 87 -0.70 -3.65 -1.63
N GLN A 88 -1.57 -4.61 -1.42
CA GLN A 88 -2.50 -4.62 -0.29
C GLN A 88 -2.06 -5.65 0.74
N PHE A 89 -2.07 -5.26 2.01
CA PHE A 89 -1.92 -6.18 3.14
C PHE A 89 -3.23 -6.20 3.93
N ILE A 90 -3.56 -7.36 4.49
CA ILE A 90 -4.61 -7.51 5.51
C ILE A 90 -3.96 -8.21 6.69
N ILE A 91 -4.00 -7.57 7.86
CA ILE A 91 -3.30 -7.99 9.06
C ILE A 91 -4.30 -8.05 10.22
N ALA A 92 -4.52 -9.24 10.77
CA ALA A 92 -5.32 -9.37 12.00
C ALA A 92 -4.63 -8.67 13.16
N LEU A 93 -5.39 -7.93 13.95
CA LEU A 93 -4.90 -7.21 15.11
C LEU A 93 -5.37 -7.89 16.41
N PRO A 94 -4.55 -7.85 17.48
CA PRO A 94 -4.92 -8.41 18.76
C PRO A 94 -6.18 -7.74 19.33
N LYS A 95 -7.17 -8.54 19.66
CA LYS A 95 -8.42 -8.08 20.27
C LYS A 95 -8.26 -7.62 21.73
N GLU A 96 -7.21 -8.11 22.38
CA GLU A 96 -6.86 -7.79 23.76
C GLU A 96 -6.31 -6.37 23.91
N LEU A 97 -5.84 -5.77 22.81
CA LEU A 97 -5.31 -4.42 22.78
C LEU A 97 -6.42 -3.39 22.52
N SER A 98 -6.32 -2.24 23.12
CA SER A 98 -7.14 -1.08 22.77
C SER A 98 -6.88 -0.62 21.34
N ILE A 99 -7.77 0.18 20.78
CA ILE A 99 -7.59 0.73 19.42
C ILE A 99 -6.33 1.56 19.32
N GLU A 100 -5.98 2.34 20.35
CA GLU A 100 -4.76 3.15 20.38
C GLU A 100 -3.49 2.29 20.42
N GLU A 101 -3.50 1.18 21.15
CA GLU A 101 -2.38 0.23 21.15
C GLU A 101 -2.25 -0.49 19.81
N ASN A 102 -3.37 -0.92 19.24
CA ASN A 102 -3.40 -1.53 17.90
C ASN A 102 -2.93 -0.55 16.82
N LYS A 103 -3.34 0.72 16.90
CA LYS A 103 -2.84 1.78 16.02
C LYS A 103 -1.33 1.91 16.13
N LYS A 104 -0.79 2.02 17.34
CA LYS A 104 0.65 2.11 17.56
C LYS A 104 1.40 0.89 17.01
N LEU A 105 0.89 -0.30 17.27
CA LEU A 105 1.46 -1.56 16.77
C LEU A 105 1.56 -1.57 15.25
N ILE A 106 0.48 -1.21 14.55
CA ILE A 106 0.46 -1.23 13.08
C ILE A 106 1.30 -0.10 12.48
N GLU A 107 1.33 1.08 13.11
CA GLU A 107 2.19 2.18 12.67
C GLU A 107 3.67 1.86 12.83
N ASP A 108 4.07 1.21 13.92
CA ASP A 108 5.45 0.73 14.12
C ASP A 108 5.85 -0.28 13.03
N PHE A 109 4.96 -1.22 12.70
CA PHE A 109 5.18 -2.16 11.60
C PHE A 109 5.32 -1.42 10.25
N ILE A 110 4.42 -0.49 9.94
CA ILE A 110 4.41 0.28 8.69
C ILE A 110 5.70 1.10 8.57
N ASN A 111 6.05 1.85 9.61
CA ASN A 111 7.22 2.73 9.59
C ASN A 111 8.52 1.96 9.45
N THR A 112 8.65 0.83 10.16
CA THR A 112 9.88 0.03 10.18
C THR A 112 10.09 -0.76 8.90
N ASN A 113 9.02 -1.28 8.29
CA ASN A 113 9.13 -2.25 7.19
C ASN A 113 8.75 -1.68 5.82
N LEU A 114 7.96 -0.60 5.76
CA LEU A 114 7.41 -0.09 4.51
C LEU A 114 7.83 1.36 4.24
N VAL A 115 7.54 2.28 5.15
CA VAL A 115 7.85 3.71 4.99
C VAL A 115 9.35 3.95 4.93
N LYS A 116 10.14 3.26 5.75
CA LYS A 116 11.61 3.32 5.73
C LYS A 116 12.19 2.94 4.36
N GLU A 117 11.53 2.02 3.66
CA GLU A 117 11.91 1.57 2.31
C GLU A 117 11.35 2.49 1.19
N GLY A 118 10.79 3.65 1.55
CA GLY A 118 10.30 4.65 0.60
C GLY A 118 8.86 4.45 0.13
N MET A 119 8.08 3.58 0.76
CA MET A 119 6.68 3.37 0.40
C MET A 119 5.78 4.39 1.10
N ILE A 120 4.83 4.97 0.36
CA ILE A 120 3.66 5.62 0.96
C ILE A 120 2.66 4.52 1.28
N VAL A 121 2.12 4.57 2.50
CA VAL A 121 1.16 3.58 2.98
C VAL A 121 -0.11 4.27 3.44
N ASP A 122 -1.21 3.96 2.78
CA ASP A 122 -2.57 4.31 3.20
C ASP A 122 -3.14 3.14 3.98
N TYR A 123 -3.49 3.34 5.26
CA TYR A 123 -4.00 2.27 6.08
C TYR A 123 -5.29 2.64 6.79
N ALA A 124 -6.08 1.63 7.10
CA ALA A 124 -7.26 1.75 7.92
C ALA A 124 -7.41 0.56 8.85
N ILE A 125 -7.90 0.80 10.06
CA ILE A 125 -8.27 -0.23 11.03
C ILE A 125 -9.78 -0.41 10.96
N HIS A 126 -10.21 -1.64 10.76
CA HIS A 126 -11.61 -2.03 10.72
C HIS A 126 -11.95 -2.94 11.90
N ASP A 127 -13.17 -2.82 12.37
CA ASP A 127 -13.78 -3.78 13.27
C ASP A 127 -14.97 -4.44 12.56
N GLU A 128 -14.75 -5.61 12.00
CA GLU A 128 -15.80 -6.44 11.38
C GLU A 128 -16.27 -7.57 12.31
N SER A 129 -16.11 -7.36 13.62
CA SER A 129 -16.54 -8.29 14.65
C SER A 129 -18.05 -8.56 14.58
N GLN A 130 -18.41 -9.81 14.74
CA GLN A 130 -19.79 -10.29 14.89
C GLN A 130 -19.92 -11.00 16.23
N LYS A 131 -21.16 -11.23 16.68
CA LYS A 131 -21.40 -11.92 17.96
C LYS A 131 -20.68 -13.27 18.02
N GLY A 132 -19.70 -13.37 18.91
CA GLY A 132 -18.87 -14.57 19.11
C GLY A 132 -17.68 -14.72 18.16
N ASN A 133 -17.44 -13.74 17.26
CA ASN A 133 -16.28 -13.72 16.39
C ASN A 133 -15.73 -12.29 16.29
N GLU A 134 -14.70 -12.01 17.07
CA GLU A 134 -14.01 -10.72 17.04
C GLU A 134 -13.06 -10.69 15.83
N ASN A 135 -13.15 -9.62 15.04
CA ASN A 135 -12.40 -9.46 13.79
C ASN A 135 -11.93 -8.02 13.60
N ILE A 136 -10.95 -7.64 14.42
CA ILE A 136 -10.25 -6.37 14.25
C ILE A 136 -9.05 -6.61 13.34
N HIS A 137 -8.94 -5.82 12.29
CA HIS A 137 -7.84 -5.97 11.33
C HIS A 137 -7.46 -4.65 10.67
N ALA A 138 -6.22 -4.57 10.20
CA ALA A 138 -5.72 -3.45 9.42
C ALA A 138 -5.66 -3.81 7.93
N HIS A 139 -6.16 -2.92 7.10
CA HIS A 139 -5.89 -2.88 5.67
C HIS A 139 -4.80 -1.86 5.40
N LEU A 140 -3.74 -2.27 4.69
CA LEU A 140 -2.69 -1.38 4.22
C LEU A 140 -2.69 -1.40 2.70
N LEU A 141 -2.68 -0.24 2.09
CA LEU A 141 -2.53 -0.08 0.66
C LEU A 141 -1.24 0.70 0.38
N CYS A 142 -0.28 0.05 -0.28
CA CYS A 142 1.06 0.58 -0.49
C CYS A 142 1.29 0.88 -1.96
N ILE A 143 1.93 2.01 -2.25
CA ILE A 143 2.37 2.33 -3.61
C ILE A 143 3.41 1.30 -4.09
N MET A 144 3.48 1.11 -5.43
CA MET A 144 4.42 0.19 -6.07
C MET A 144 5.70 0.88 -6.56
N ARG A 145 5.68 2.21 -6.69
CA ARG A 145 6.82 3.02 -7.10
C ARG A 145 7.20 3.96 -5.99
N PRO A 146 8.47 4.08 -5.61
CA PRO A 146 8.90 5.14 -4.73
C PRO A 146 8.63 6.50 -5.36
N ILE A 147 8.48 7.51 -4.51
CA ILE A 147 8.38 8.93 -4.91
C ILE A 147 9.57 9.64 -4.27
N ASN A 148 10.22 10.52 -5.01
CA ASN A 148 11.31 11.33 -4.47
C ASN A 148 10.79 12.59 -3.76
N GLU A 149 11.69 13.36 -3.15
CA GLU A 149 11.37 14.58 -2.38
C GLU A 149 10.71 15.68 -3.22
N LYS A 150 10.82 15.61 -4.57
CA LYS A 150 10.15 16.52 -5.50
C LYS A 150 8.75 16.05 -5.91
N GLY A 151 8.28 14.92 -5.40
CA GLY A 151 7.01 14.32 -5.80
C GLY A 151 7.07 13.54 -7.11
N GLU A 152 8.26 13.21 -7.63
CA GLU A 152 8.42 12.51 -8.91
C GLU A 152 8.48 11.00 -8.72
N TRP A 153 7.74 10.27 -9.55
CA TRP A 153 7.69 8.81 -9.54
C TRP A 153 9.01 8.18 -10.00
N GLN A 154 9.47 7.20 -9.23
CA GLN A 154 10.66 6.42 -9.54
C GLN A 154 10.30 5.09 -10.20
N ALA A 155 11.29 4.36 -10.69
CA ALA A 155 11.07 3.04 -11.28
C ALA A 155 10.62 2.01 -10.24
N LYS A 156 9.74 1.05 -10.63
CA LYS A 156 9.29 -0.07 -9.78
C LYS A 156 10.41 -1.02 -9.36
N SER A 157 11.48 -1.08 -10.15
CA SER A 157 12.61 -1.97 -9.93
C SER A 157 13.90 -1.24 -10.22
N LYS A 158 14.92 -1.54 -9.45
CA LYS A 158 16.30 -1.10 -9.67
C LYS A 158 17.10 -2.33 -10.08
N LYS A 159 17.87 -2.19 -11.15
CA LYS A 159 18.83 -3.23 -11.51
C LYS A 159 20.00 -3.19 -10.55
N GLU A 160 20.23 -4.26 -9.84
CA GLU A 160 21.43 -4.46 -9.04
C GLU A 160 22.36 -5.38 -9.84
N TYR A 161 23.58 -4.92 -10.05
CA TYR A 161 24.58 -5.71 -10.76
C TYR A 161 25.34 -6.60 -9.80
N ILE A 162 25.56 -7.86 -10.20
CA ILE A 162 26.45 -8.74 -9.46
C ILE A 162 27.89 -8.27 -9.73
N LEU A 163 28.60 -7.94 -8.66
CA LEU A 163 29.98 -7.47 -8.71
C LEU A 163 30.93 -8.61 -8.32
N ASP A 164 32.14 -8.57 -8.87
CA ASP A 164 33.23 -9.45 -8.46
C ASP A 164 33.94 -8.89 -7.20
N GLU A 165 34.99 -9.58 -6.75
CA GLU A 165 35.80 -9.18 -5.58
C GLU A 165 36.49 -7.80 -5.73
N LYS A 166 36.61 -7.30 -6.96
CA LYS A 166 37.21 -5.99 -7.28
C LYS A 166 36.15 -4.89 -7.44
N GLY A 167 34.85 -5.23 -7.30
CA GLY A 167 33.73 -4.30 -7.50
C GLY A 167 33.35 -4.08 -8.97
N GLU A 168 33.84 -4.91 -9.90
CA GLU A 168 33.50 -4.83 -11.32
C GLU A 168 32.27 -5.70 -11.63
N LYS A 169 31.49 -5.28 -12.66
CA LYS A 169 30.27 -6.00 -13.05
C LYS A 169 30.60 -7.34 -13.70
N ILE A 170 30.11 -8.42 -13.12
CA ILE A 170 30.24 -9.77 -13.72
C ILE A 170 29.39 -9.84 -15.00
N LEU A 171 30.00 -10.25 -16.10
CA LEU A 171 29.33 -10.38 -17.37
C LEU A 171 28.80 -11.83 -17.55
N ASN A 172 27.66 -11.96 -18.25
CA ASN A 172 27.13 -13.24 -18.70
C ASN A 172 27.85 -13.72 -19.99
N LYS A 173 27.47 -14.90 -20.48
CA LYS A 173 28.05 -15.49 -21.70
C LYS A 173 27.90 -14.62 -22.97
N ASN A 174 27.01 -13.64 -22.94
CA ASN A 174 26.72 -12.71 -24.06
C ASN A 174 27.35 -11.33 -23.83
N GLY A 175 28.27 -11.18 -22.88
CA GLY A 175 28.96 -9.91 -22.55
C GLY A 175 28.08 -8.87 -21.86
N LYS A 176 26.88 -9.22 -21.37
CA LYS A 176 25.99 -8.32 -20.66
C LYS A 176 26.17 -8.48 -19.13
N PRO A 177 26.13 -7.37 -18.36
CA PRO A 177 26.19 -7.46 -16.91
C PRO A 177 25.10 -8.35 -16.32
N LYS A 178 25.48 -9.22 -15.39
CA LYS A 178 24.53 -10.03 -14.60
C LYS A 178 23.80 -9.11 -13.61
N THR A 179 22.49 -9.32 -13.45
CA THR A 179 21.62 -8.61 -12.49
C THR A 179 20.82 -9.62 -11.69
#